data_c7b1eadef86e403ec886df23e7b8ba52
#
_entry.id   c7b1eadef86e403ec886df23e7b8ba52
#
_cell.length_a   1.000
_cell.length_b   1.000
_cell.length_c   1.000
_cell.angle_alpha   90.00
_cell.angle_beta   90.00
_cell.angle_gamma   90.00
#
_symmetry.space_group_name_H-M   'P 1'
#
loop_
_entity.id
_entity.type
_entity.pdbx_description
1 polymer ?
#
loop_
_entity_poly.entity_id
_entity_poly.type
_entity_poly.pdbx_seq_one_letter_code
_entity_poly.pdbx_strand_id
1 'polypeptide(L)'
;MKYKFLIIFITFTTLASLNLYGAASDQVNTNPDDFETTKFEDEIYDPIEPINRAIFSFNNVADKIILEPVAKGYRKLPSPIQSGINNFLSNLRAPLVVVNQMLQGQGGNAAQSTGRFLVNSTVGVFGLFDVAEKMGLEEKEEDFGQTLATWGVGDGFYIVLPLFGPSNLRDTTGMVMTMVTDPINAYAVSEGEAWIVPMRTAANAVDQRSKIIDEVNALRDNSV
;
A
#
# COMPACT_ATOMS: atom_id res chain seq x y z
N MET A 1 -5.74 27.88 -13.94
CA MET A 1 -4.52 27.80 -13.10
C MET A 1 -4.34 26.43 -12.44
N LYS A 2 -5.06 25.36 -12.90
CA LYS A 2 -5.14 24.05 -12.26
C LYS A 2 -4.15 22.97 -12.78
N TYR A 3 -3.39 23.26 -13.84
CA TYR A 3 -2.52 22.24 -14.48
C TYR A 3 -1.02 22.52 -14.41
N LYS A 4 -0.58 23.63 -13.81
CA LYS A 4 0.85 23.98 -13.73
C LYS A 4 1.64 23.15 -12.71
N PHE A 5 0.98 22.55 -11.72
CA PHE A 5 1.63 21.69 -10.72
C PHE A 5 1.92 20.27 -11.24
N LEU A 6 1.12 19.79 -12.20
CA LEU A 6 1.27 18.43 -12.74
C LEU A 6 2.51 18.31 -13.66
N ILE A 7 2.85 19.39 -14.38
CA ILE A 7 3.96 19.38 -15.35
C ILE A 7 5.32 19.44 -14.67
N ILE A 8 5.43 20.08 -13.51
CA ILE A 8 6.70 20.21 -12.77
C ILE A 8 7.12 18.88 -12.15
N PHE A 9 6.16 18.01 -11.80
CA PHE A 9 6.46 16.71 -11.19
C PHE A 9 6.96 15.68 -12.21
N ILE A 10 6.48 15.73 -13.45
CA ILE A 10 6.87 14.80 -14.52
C ILE A 10 8.30 15.06 -15.02
N THR A 11 8.78 16.30 -14.97
CA THR A 11 10.14 16.64 -15.41
C THR A 11 11.24 16.29 -14.41
N PHE A 12 10.93 16.08 -13.13
CA PHE A 12 11.92 15.73 -12.11
C PHE A 12 12.26 14.23 -12.06
N THR A 13 11.33 13.36 -12.51
CA THR A 13 11.50 11.91 -12.47
C THR A 13 12.34 11.35 -13.62
N THR A 14 12.52 12.09 -14.72
CA THR A 14 13.29 11.60 -15.89
C THR A 14 14.80 11.81 -15.80
N LEU A 15 15.31 12.59 -14.85
CA LEU A 15 16.76 12.84 -14.71
C LEU A 15 17.48 11.91 -13.71
N ALA A 16 16.75 11.19 -12.85
CA ALA A 16 17.35 10.35 -11.81
C ALA A 16 17.67 8.91 -12.28
N SER A 17 17.18 8.47 -13.43
CA SER A 17 17.24 7.06 -13.84
C SER A 17 18.45 6.66 -14.70
N LEU A 18 19.43 7.53 -14.94
CA LEU A 18 20.50 7.28 -15.92
C LEU A 18 21.87 6.85 -15.34
N ASN A 19 22.03 6.68 -14.02
CA ASN A 19 23.37 6.44 -13.45
C ASN A 19 23.51 5.24 -12.48
N LEU A 20 22.66 4.21 -12.52
CA LEU A 20 22.78 3.06 -11.59
C LEU A 20 22.72 1.68 -12.27
N TYR A 21 23.18 1.57 -13.54
CA TYR A 21 23.41 0.27 -14.15
C TYR A 21 24.90 0.04 -14.29
N GLY A 22 25.51 -0.56 -13.27
CA GLY A 22 26.89 -1.03 -13.32
C GLY A 22 27.31 -1.73 -12.04
N ALA A 23 27.45 -3.04 -12.13
CA ALA A 23 28.09 -3.94 -11.18
C ALA A 23 27.14 -4.76 -10.27
N ALA A 24 26.95 -6.01 -10.66
CA ALA A 24 27.34 -7.18 -9.87
C ALA A 24 26.88 -8.46 -10.58
N SER A 25 27.78 -9.08 -11.32
CA SER A 25 27.74 -10.50 -11.66
C SER A 25 28.88 -11.18 -10.90
N ASP A 26 28.67 -11.56 -9.66
CA ASP A 26 29.62 -12.45 -8.97
C ASP A 26 28.96 -13.81 -8.73
N GLN A 27 29.70 -14.83 -9.15
CA GLN A 27 29.37 -16.25 -9.14
C GLN A 27 29.21 -16.75 -7.72
N VAL A 28 28.06 -17.27 -7.39
CA VAL A 28 27.81 -17.98 -6.11
C VAL A 28 28.49 -19.34 -6.19
N ASN A 29 29.56 -19.54 -5.42
CA ASN A 29 30.20 -20.82 -5.18
C ASN A 29 29.47 -21.50 -4.02
N THR A 30 28.63 -22.46 -4.31
CA THR A 30 27.87 -23.24 -3.29
C THR A 30 28.71 -24.41 -2.80
N ASN A 31 29.35 -24.26 -1.65
CA ASN A 31 29.92 -25.37 -0.89
C ASN A 31 28.96 -25.71 0.28
N PRO A 32 28.45 -26.97 0.41
CA PRO A 32 27.39 -27.31 1.37
C PRO A 32 27.77 -27.26 2.85
N ASP A 33 29.04 -27.11 3.17
CA ASP A 33 29.55 -27.19 4.56
C ASP A 33 29.79 -25.83 5.24
N ASP A 34 29.63 -24.73 4.53
CA ASP A 34 29.73 -23.38 5.10
C ASP A 34 28.34 -22.81 5.40
N PHE A 35 27.66 -23.37 6.40
CA PHE A 35 26.55 -22.69 7.05
C PHE A 35 27.11 -21.61 8.00
N GLU A 36 27.99 -20.77 7.50
CA GLU A 36 28.22 -19.49 8.15
C GLU A 36 26.91 -18.69 8.06
N THR A 37 26.41 -18.30 9.21
CA THR A 37 25.37 -17.29 9.35
C THR A 37 25.88 -16.05 8.62
N THR A 38 25.61 -15.97 7.32
CA THR A 38 25.75 -14.74 6.57
C THR A 38 24.80 -13.76 7.25
N LYS A 39 25.36 -12.86 8.04
CA LYS A 39 24.65 -11.66 8.45
C LYS A 39 24.26 -10.95 7.16
N PHE A 40 23.02 -11.12 6.74
CA PHE A 40 22.40 -10.24 5.77
C PHE A 40 22.22 -8.89 6.45
N GLU A 41 23.32 -8.20 6.69
CA GLU A 41 23.36 -6.77 6.91
C GLU A 41 23.31 -6.13 5.51
N ASP A 42 22.21 -6.31 4.78
CA ASP A 42 21.87 -5.37 3.74
C ASP A 42 21.60 -4.06 4.48
N GLU A 43 22.64 -3.22 4.58
CA GLU A 43 22.49 -1.88 5.17
C GLU A 43 21.43 -1.14 4.38
N ILE A 44 20.26 -0.99 5.01
CA ILE A 44 19.17 -0.21 4.43
C ILE A 44 19.70 1.21 4.20
N TYR A 45 19.75 1.63 2.94
CA TYR A 45 20.18 2.98 2.60
C TYR A 45 19.18 4.01 3.15
N ASP A 46 19.52 4.59 4.30
CA ASP A 46 18.72 5.56 5.03
C ASP A 46 19.50 6.88 5.24
N PRO A 47 19.54 7.76 4.24
CA PRO A 47 20.25 9.03 4.33
C PRO A 47 19.58 10.04 5.27
N ILE A 48 18.33 9.79 5.69
CA ILE A 48 17.52 10.66 6.55
C ILE A 48 17.14 9.98 7.87
N GLU A 49 17.96 9.04 8.34
CA GLU A 49 17.72 8.24 9.55
C GLU A 49 17.21 9.05 10.76
N PRO A 50 17.80 10.23 11.13
CA PRO A 50 17.30 11.00 12.27
C PRO A 50 15.84 11.45 12.11
N ILE A 51 15.43 11.79 10.87
CA ILE A 51 14.06 12.19 10.55
C ILE A 51 13.16 10.96 10.62
N ASN A 52 13.58 9.84 10.02
CA ASN A 52 12.85 8.58 10.04
C ASN A 52 12.61 8.08 11.48
N ARG A 53 13.60 8.17 12.36
CA ARG A 53 13.46 7.83 13.78
C ARG A 53 12.46 8.74 14.50
N ALA A 54 12.48 10.04 14.24
CA ALA A 54 11.52 10.98 14.83
C ALA A 54 10.08 10.68 14.38
N ILE A 55 9.87 10.45 13.07
CA ILE A 55 8.56 10.11 12.52
C ILE A 55 8.10 8.74 13.01
N PHE A 56 8.98 7.75 13.09
CA PHE A 56 8.67 6.44 13.64
C PHE A 56 8.19 6.54 15.10
N SER A 57 8.87 7.33 15.92
CA SER A 57 8.47 7.59 17.31
C SER A 57 7.09 8.25 17.38
N PHE A 58 6.84 9.26 16.53
CA PHE A 58 5.53 9.89 16.40
C PHE A 58 4.45 8.88 16.02
N ASN A 59 4.72 8.03 15.01
CA ASN A 59 3.78 7.00 14.55
C ASN A 59 3.45 6.00 15.66
N ASN A 60 4.44 5.57 16.45
CA ASN A 60 4.23 4.68 17.59
C ASN A 60 3.34 5.30 18.67
N VAL A 61 3.51 6.59 18.95
CA VAL A 61 2.66 7.32 19.90
C VAL A 61 1.24 7.45 19.33
N ALA A 62 1.11 7.85 18.07
CA ALA A 62 -0.19 7.98 17.40
C ALA A 62 -0.94 6.64 17.32
N ASP A 63 -0.25 5.56 16.98
CA ASP A 63 -0.83 4.20 16.99
C ASP A 63 -1.35 3.85 18.38
N LYS A 64 -0.52 3.98 19.42
CA LYS A 64 -0.85 3.57 20.79
C LYS A 64 -2.00 4.39 21.40
N ILE A 65 -2.08 5.67 21.08
CA ILE A 65 -3.05 6.58 21.70
C ILE A 65 -4.37 6.64 20.90
N ILE A 66 -4.29 6.51 19.56
CA ILE A 66 -5.46 6.71 18.69
C ILE A 66 -5.82 5.43 17.95
N LEU A 67 -4.91 4.90 17.12
CA LEU A 67 -5.26 3.85 16.17
C LEU A 67 -5.56 2.51 16.86
N GLU A 68 -4.74 2.10 17.81
CA GLU A 68 -4.93 0.85 18.55
C GLU A 68 -6.24 0.83 19.37
N PRO A 69 -6.61 1.86 20.18
CA PRO A 69 -7.89 1.89 20.86
C PRO A 69 -9.09 1.85 19.92
N VAL A 70 -9.03 2.57 18.79
CA VAL A 70 -10.10 2.56 17.77
C VAL A 70 -10.20 1.18 17.12
N ALA A 71 -9.08 0.57 16.75
CA ALA A 71 -9.03 -0.77 16.16
C ALA A 71 -9.54 -1.85 17.14
N LYS A 72 -9.22 -1.74 18.44
CA LYS A 72 -9.82 -2.61 19.50
C LYS A 72 -11.33 -2.42 19.61
N GLY A 73 -11.82 -1.19 19.48
CA GLY A 73 -13.25 -0.90 19.42
C GLY A 73 -13.92 -1.53 18.19
N TYR A 74 -13.29 -1.39 17.03
CA TYR A 74 -13.73 -1.98 15.76
C TYR A 74 -13.80 -3.52 15.82
N ARG A 75 -12.82 -4.19 16.44
CA ARG A 75 -12.85 -5.65 16.65
C ARG A 75 -14.02 -6.17 17.48
N LYS A 76 -14.70 -5.31 18.24
CA LYS A 76 -15.91 -5.71 18.99
C LYS A 76 -17.15 -5.79 18.12
N LEU A 77 -17.10 -5.28 16.89
CA LEU A 77 -18.20 -5.42 15.95
C LEU A 77 -18.37 -6.90 15.55
N PRO A 78 -19.60 -7.36 15.28
CA PRO A 78 -19.81 -8.70 14.71
C PRO A 78 -19.02 -8.92 13.43
N SER A 79 -18.46 -10.11 13.26
CA SER A 79 -17.61 -10.44 12.08
C SER A 79 -18.27 -10.14 10.73
N PRO A 80 -19.60 -10.33 10.52
CA PRO A 80 -20.22 -9.95 9.25
C PRO A 80 -20.14 -8.45 8.94
N ILE A 81 -20.15 -7.59 9.98
CA ILE A 81 -20.03 -6.13 9.82
C ILE A 81 -18.58 -5.78 9.44
N GLN A 82 -17.59 -6.36 10.13
CA GLN A 82 -16.19 -6.15 9.81
C GLN A 82 -15.89 -6.60 8.37
N SER A 83 -16.35 -7.80 7.99
CA SER A 83 -16.20 -8.31 6.61
C SER A 83 -16.88 -7.41 5.58
N GLY A 84 -18.10 -6.94 5.87
CA GLY A 84 -18.80 -6.02 4.97
C GLY A 84 -18.06 -4.70 4.76
N ILE A 85 -17.47 -4.12 5.80
CA ILE A 85 -16.67 -2.91 5.70
C ILE A 85 -15.40 -3.17 4.88
N ASN A 86 -14.68 -4.26 5.17
CA ASN A 86 -13.48 -4.63 4.42
C ASN A 86 -13.78 -4.84 2.93
N ASN A 87 -14.82 -5.64 2.61
CA ASN A 87 -15.22 -5.91 1.24
C ASN A 87 -15.64 -4.63 0.48
N PHE A 88 -16.35 -3.73 1.14
CA PHE A 88 -16.73 -2.44 0.57
C PHE A 88 -15.50 -1.58 0.25
N LEU A 89 -14.55 -1.46 1.19
CA LEU A 89 -13.32 -0.70 0.99
C LEU A 89 -12.45 -1.30 -0.12
N SER A 90 -12.35 -2.63 -0.19
CA SER A 90 -11.67 -3.35 -1.26
C SER A 90 -12.35 -3.10 -2.61
N ASN A 91 -13.68 -3.19 -2.68
CA ASN A 91 -14.43 -2.91 -3.89
C ASN A 91 -14.25 -1.47 -4.40
N LEU A 92 -14.10 -0.49 -3.49
CA LEU A 92 -13.77 0.89 -3.86
C LEU A 92 -12.36 1.03 -4.44
N ARG A 93 -11.42 0.15 -4.11
CA ARG A 93 -10.05 0.14 -4.66
C ARG A 93 -9.97 -0.58 -6.00
N ALA A 94 -10.92 -1.46 -6.31
CA ALA A 94 -10.89 -2.33 -7.48
C ALA A 94 -10.63 -1.60 -8.82
N PRO A 95 -11.19 -0.42 -9.13
CA PRO A 95 -10.88 0.31 -10.36
C PRO A 95 -9.39 0.65 -10.49
N LEU A 96 -8.72 1.03 -9.40
CA LEU A 96 -7.29 1.31 -9.40
C LEU A 96 -6.45 0.04 -9.57
N VAL A 97 -6.85 -1.05 -8.93
CA VAL A 97 -6.22 -2.37 -9.11
C VAL A 97 -6.26 -2.79 -10.58
N VAL A 98 -7.42 -2.65 -11.24
CA VAL A 98 -7.57 -2.95 -12.69
C VAL A 98 -6.62 -2.10 -13.53
N VAL A 99 -6.54 -0.80 -13.27
CA VAL A 99 -5.62 0.10 -13.99
C VAL A 99 -4.17 -0.34 -13.81
N ASN A 100 -3.74 -0.62 -12.58
CA ASN A 100 -2.37 -1.05 -12.31
C ASN A 100 -2.05 -2.40 -12.97
N GLN A 101 -2.96 -3.37 -12.93
CA GLN A 101 -2.80 -4.65 -13.64
C GLN A 101 -2.66 -4.46 -15.15
N MET A 102 -3.42 -3.53 -15.75
CA MET A 102 -3.27 -3.18 -17.16
C MET A 102 -1.91 -2.55 -17.45
N LEU A 103 -1.46 -1.61 -16.63
CA LEU A 103 -0.17 -0.93 -16.75
C LEU A 103 1.02 -1.90 -16.59
N GLN A 104 0.84 -2.98 -15.84
CA GLN A 104 1.81 -4.06 -15.65
C GLN A 104 1.73 -5.14 -16.75
N GLY A 105 0.82 -5.02 -17.71
CA GLY A 105 0.62 -6.02 -18.77
C GLY A 105 -0.10 -7.29 -18.32
N GLN A 106 -0.73 -7.28 -17.15
CA GLN A 106 -1.42 -8.42 -16.53
C GLN A 106 -2.90 -8.49 -16.99
N GLY A 107 -3.17 -8.58 -18.29
CA GLY A 107 -4.51 -8.51 -18.86
C GLY A 107 -5.50 -9.54 -18.30
N GLY A 108 -5.04 -10.76 -18.00
CA GLY A 108 -5.86 -11.80 -17.37
C GLY A 108 -6.32 -11.42 -15.96
N ASN A 109 -5.40 -10.86 -15.14
CA ASN A 109 -5.73 -10.39 -13.81
C ASN A 109 -6.66 -9.17 -13.85
N ALA A 110 -6.43 -8.23 -14.78
CA ALA A 110 -7.29 -7.07 -14.99
C ALA A 110 -8.73 -7.47 -15.37
N ALA A 111 -8.89 -8.47 -16.22
CA ALA A 111 -10.21 -9.01 -16.56
C ALA A 111 -10.90 -9.67 -15.36
N GLN A 112 -10.16 -10.44 -14.56
CA GLN A 112 -10.67 -11.05 -13.32
C GLN A 112 -11.08 -10.00 -12.30
N SER A 113 -10.24 -8.99 -12.03
CA SER A 113 -10.55 -7.90 -11.10
C SER A 113 -11.73 -7.06 -11.57
N THR A 114 -11.87 -6.83 -12.88
CA THR A 114 -13.06 -6.18 -13.46
C THR A 114 -14.32 -7.01 -13.20
N GLY A 115 -14.26 -8.32 -13.42
CA GLY A 115 -15.37 -9.25 -13.13
C GLY A 115 -15.77 -9.19 -11.64
N ARG A 116 -14.80 -9.22 -10.73
CA ARG A 116 -15.02 -9.07 -9.29
C ARG A 116 -15.73 -7.76 -8.97
N PHE A 117 -15.21 -6.65 -9.47
CA PHE A 117 -15.80 -5.32 -9.25
C PHE A 117 -17.26 -5.26 -9.70
N LEU A 118 -17.58 -5.78 -10.89
CA LEU A 118 -18.94 -5.78 -11.41
C LEU A 118 -19.88 -6.67 -10.58
N VAL A 119 -19.46 -7.89 -10.26
CA VAL A 119 -20.26 -8.83 -9.45
C VAL A 119 -20.49 -8.27 -8.05
N ASN A 120 -19.44 -7.81 -7.38
CA ASN A 120 -19.54 -7.33 -6.01
C ASN A 120 -20.31 -5.99 -5.93
N SER A 121 -20.18 -5.12 -6.95
CA SER A 121 -20.94 -3.86 -6.98
C SER A 121 -22.43 -4.07 -7.24
N THR A 122 -22.82 -5.11 -7.99
CA THR A 122 -24.23 -5.39 -8.34
C THR A 122 -24.84 -6.41 -7.39
N VAL A 123 -24.45 -7.67 -7.47
CA VAL A 123 -24.99 -8.78 -6.66
C VAL A 123 -24.51 -8.68 -5.21
N GLY A 124 -23.28 -8.18 -4.99
CA GLY A 124 -22.68 -7.98 -3.67
C GLY A 124 -23.11 -6.69 -2.94
N VAL A 125 -24.14 -6.00 -3.45
CA VAL A 125 -24.70 -4.77 -2.85
C VAL A 125 -23.61 -3.72 -2.60
N PHE A 126 -23.11 -3.12 -3.69
CA PHE A 126 -22.02 -2.14 -3.65
C PHE A 126 -20.71 -2.64 -3.01
N GLY A 127 -20.49 -3.96 -3.02
CA GLY A 127 -19.28 -4.57 -2.48
C GLY A 127 -19.35 -4.95 -1.00
N LEU A 128 -20.50 -4.83 -0.33
CA LEU A 128 -20.66 -5.29 1.05
C LEU A 128 -20.50 -6.81 1.19
N PHE A 129 -20.88 -7.56 0.15
CA PHE A 129 -20.73 -9.01 0.10
C PHE A 129 -19.75 -9.38 -1.02
N ASP A 130 -18.75 -10.18 -0.68
CA ASP A 130 -17.83 -10.74 -1.69
C ASP A 130 -18.46 -11.98 -2.33
N VAL A 131 -19.31 -11.73 -3.32
CA VAL A 131 -19.96 -12.78 -4.12
C VAL A 131 -18.97 -13.33 -5.13
N ALA A 132 -18.06 -12.51 -5.64
CA ALA A 132 -17.07 -12.89 -6.64
C ALA A 132 -16.10 -13.95 -6.11
N GLU A 133 -15.69 -13.89 -4.85
CA GLU A 133 -14.86 -14.91 -4.21
C GLU A 133 -15.57 -16.28 -4.21
N LYS A 134 -16.88 -16.30 -3.91
CA LYS A 134 -17.69 -17.53 -3.95
C LYS A 134 -17.84 -18.12 -5.37
N MET A 135 -17.60 -17.31 -6.40
CA MET A 135 -17.56 -17.73 -7.80
C MET A 135 -16.17 -18.18 -8.26
N GLY A 136 -15.18 -18.20 -7.36
CA GLY A 136 -13.80 -18.58 -7.66
C GLY A 136 -12.95 -17.46 -8.28
N LEU A 137 -13.41 -16.21 -8.23
CA LEU A 137 -12.63 -15.05 -8.64
C LEU A 137 -11.86 -14.53 -7.43
N GLU A 138 -10.61 -14.92 -7.28
CA GLU A 138 -9.75 -14.51 -6.17
C GLU A 138 -9.41 -13.02 -6.23
N GLU A 139 -9.25 -12.38 -5.06
CA GLU A 139 -8.77 -11.00 -4.97
C GLU A 139 -7.26 -10.94 -5.24
N LYS A 140 -6.85 -9.96 -6.03
CA LYS A 140 -5.44 -9.65 -6.32
C LYS A 140 -5.22 -8.18 -6.12
N GLU A 141 -4.37 -7.86 -5.16
CA GLU A 141 -4.04 -6.47 -4.86
C GLU A 141 -2.88 -6.00 -5.75
N GLU A 142 -3.04 -4.81 -6.32
CA GLU A 142 -2.01 -4.13 -7.09
C GLU A 142 -2.08 -2.63 -6.83
N ASP A 143 -0.91 -1.99 -6.87
CA ASP A 143 -0.78 -0.55 -6.65
C ASP A 143 0.26 0.09 -7.61
N PHE A 144 0.39 1.42 -7.56
CA PHE A 144 1.35 2.12 -8.39
C PHE A 144 2.80 1.89 -7.98
N GLY A 145 3.11 1.55 -6.73
CA GLY A 145 4.46 1.19 -6.29
C GLY A 145 4.92 -0.10 -6.98
N GLN A 146 4.04 -1.12 -7.01
CA GLN A 146 4.26 -2.37 -7.73
C GLN A 146 4.34 -2.16 -9.25
N THR A 147 3.54 -1.27 -9.80
CA THR A 147 3.61 -0.89 -11.22
C THR A 147 4.96 -0.26 -11.56
N LEU A 148 5.44 0.68 -10.76
CA LEU A 148 6.76 1.27 -10.92
C LEU A 148 7.89 0.23 -10.80
N ALA A 149 7.77 -0.71 -9.86
CA ALA A 149 8.70 -1.83 -9.72
C ALA A 149 8.74 -2.71 -10.99
N THR A 150 7.58 -3.04 -11.53
CA THR A 150 7.46 -3.81 -12.79
C THR A 150 8.09 -3.08 -13.97
N TRP A 151 8.08 -1.75 -13.96
CA TRP A 151 8.75 -0.91 -14.96
C TRP A 151 10.25 -0.73 -14.71
N GLY A 152 10.82 -1.38 -13.67
CA GLY A 152 12.24 -1.37 -13.35
C GLY A 152 12.69 -0.18 -12.50
N VAL A 153 11.75 0.57 -11.88
CA VAL A 153 12.10 1.62 -10.93
C VAL A 153 12.57 0.97 -9.62
N GLY A 154 13.82 1.25 -9.22
CA GLY A 154 14.38 0.77 -7.96
C GLY A 154 13.71 1.41 -6.73
N ASP A 155 13.90 0.77 -5.57
CA ASP A 155 13.26 1.20 -4.30
C ASP A 155 13.65 2.63 -3.87
N GLY A 156 14.87 3.05 -4.20
CA GLY A 156 15.44 4.30 -3.71
C GLY A 156 15.81 4.21 -2.22
N PHE A 157 15.83 5.33 -1.52
CA PHE A 157 16.17 5.35 -0.11
C PHE A 157 14.94 5.09 0.79
N TYR A 158 15.22 4.63 2.00
CA TYR A 158 14.22 4.35 3.02
C TYR A 158 13.59 5.63 3.57
N ILE A 159 12.27 5.64 3.72
CA ILE A 159 11.47 6.76 4.24
C ILE A 159 10.45 6.22 5.23
N VAL A 160 10.31 6.90 6.37
CA VAL A 160 9.16 6.68 7.26
C VAL A 160 8.14 7.79 7.06
N LEU A 161 6.93 7.42 6.65
CA LEU A 161 5.85 8.36 6.40
C LEU A 161 5.01 8.59 7.67
N PRO A 162 4.64 9.86 7.99
CA PRO A 162 3.72 10.13 9.09
C PRO A 162 2.39 9.39 8.90
N LEU A 163 1.99 8.61 9.90
CA LEU A 163 0.78 7.78 9.96
C LEU A 163 0.75 6.57 9.01
N PHE A 164 1.57 6.53 7.94
CA PHE A 164 1.62 5.42 7.00
C PHE A 164 2.73 4.41 7.31
N GLY A 165 3.73 4.81 8.11
CA GLY A 165 4.81 3.93 8.54
C GLY A 165 5.97 3.80 7.54
N PRO A 166 6.73 2.68 7.65
CA PRO A 166 7.88 2.41 6.80
C PRO A 166 7.53 2.32 5.32
N SER A 167 8.36 2.92 4.46
CA SER A 167 8.21 2.96 3.02
C SER A 167 9.57 3.16 2.36
N ASN A 168 9.60 3.29 1.06
CA ASN A 168 10.74 3.70 0.26
C ASN A 168 10.30 4.79 -0.74
N LEU A 169 11.26 5.36 -1.47
CA LEU A 169 10.98 6.46 -2.40
C LEU A 169 10.01 6.04 -3.52
N ARG A 170 10.19 4.82 -4.09
CA ARG A 170 9.32 4.28 -5.13
C ARG A 170 7.88 4.12 -4.63
N ASP A 171 7.71 3.44 -3.50
CA ASP A 171 6.38 3.12 -2.97
C ASP A 171 5.67 4.37 -2.46
N THR A 172 6.42 5.32 -1.87
CA THR A 172 5.90 6.66 -1.53
C THR A 172 5.40 7.39 -2.76
N THR A 173 6.16 7.35 -3.87
CA THR A 173 5.75 7.93 -5.15
C THR A 173 4.50 7.24 -5.69
N GLY A 174 4.45 5.91 -5.64
CA GLY A 174 3.29 5.11 -5.99
C GLY A 174 2.05 5.46 -5.17
N MET A 175 2.21 5.67 -3.86
CA MET A 175 1.12 6.10 -2.97
C MET A 175 0.58 7.48 -3.37
N VAL A 176 1.45 8.45 -3.66
CA VAL A 176 1.03 9.78 -4.14
C VAL A 176 0.29 9.68 -5.48
N MET A 177 0.81 8.88 -6.41
CA MET A 177 0.15 8.63 -7.70
C MET A 177 -1.24 8.01 -7.51
N THR A 178 -1.36 7.01 -6.62
CA THR A 178 -2.64 6.41 -6.23
C THR A 178 -3.62 7.46 -5.73
N MET A 179 -3.20 8.34 -4.82
CA MET A 179 -4.07 9.38 -4.25
C MET A 179 -4.60 10.36 -5.31
N VAL A 180 -3.76 10.71 -6.28
CA VAL A 180 -4.10 11.70 -7.33
C VAL A 180 -4.93 11.08 -8.45
N THR A 181 -4.71 9.81 -8.77
CA THR A 181 -5.35 9.13 -9.90
C THR A 181 -6.60 8.32 -9.49
N ASP A 182 -6.85 8.15 -8.19
CA ASP A 182 -8.05 7.46 -7.70
C ASP A 182 -9.32 8.20 -8.17
N PRO A 183 -10.18 7.58 -9.01
CA PRO A 183 -11.35 8.22 -9.56
C PRO A 183 -12.37 8.61 -8.47
N ILE A 184 -12.42 7.89 -7.36
CA ILE A 184 -13.31 8.19 -6.24
C ILE A 184 -12.81 9.42 -5.49
N ASN A 185 -11.49 9.52 -5.27
CA ASN A 185 -10.90 10.71 -4.67
C ASN A 185 -11.10 11.94 -5.56
N ALA A 186 -10.89 11.79 -6.89
CA ALA A 186 -11.09 12.86 -7.85
C ALA A 186 -12.55 13.33 -7.86
N TYR A 187 -13.50 12.41 -7.85
CA TYR A 187 -14.93 12.72 -7.78
C TYR A 187 -15.29 13.41 -6.46
N ALA A 188 -14.87 12.88 -5.32
CA ALA A 188 -15.14 13.47 -4.01
C ALA A 188 -14.62 14.91 -3.92
N VAL A 189 -13.40 15.16 -4.42
CA VAL A 189 -12.82 16.51 -4.45
C VAL A 189 -13.60 17.44 -5.40
N SER A 190 -14.06 16.95 -6.54
CA SER A 190 -14.82 17.76 -7.52
C SER A 190 -16.19 18.19 -7.00
N GLU A 191 -16.83 17.34 -6.19
CA GLU A 191 -18.14 17.62 -5.56
C GLU A 191 -18.00 18.42 -4.24
N GLY A 192 -16.79 18.77 -3.82
CA GLY A 192 -16.56 19.48 -2.56
C GLY A 192 -16.52 18.58 -1.32
N GLU A 193 -16.55 17.27 -1.49
CA GLU A 193 -16.57 16.25 -0.44
C GLU A 193 -15.16 15.69 -0.14
N ALA A 194 -14.15 16.55 -0.18
CA ALA A 194 -12.73 16.16 -0.03
C ALA A 194 -12.43 15.41 1.30
N TRP A 195 -13.27 15.56 2.32
CA TRP A 195 -13.15 14.84 3.59
C TRP A 195 -13.32 13.31 3.45
N ILE A 196 -13.93 12.84 2.37
CA ILE A 196 -14.08 11.39 2.08
C ILE A 196 -12.71 10.72 1.91
N VAL A 197 -11.74 11.43 1.34
CA VAL A 197 -10.38 10.87 1.09
C VAL A 197 -9.69 10.46 2.39
N PRO A 198 -9.47 11.34 3.39
CA PRO A 198 -8.85 10.95 4.64
C PRO A 198 -9.73 9.97 5.44
N MET A 199 -11.06 10.03 5.32
CA MET A 199 -11.96 9.09 5.99
C MET A 199 -11.79 7.66 5.46
N ARG A 200 -11.71 7.46 4.12
CA ARG A 200 -11.40 6.15 3.52
C ARG A 200 -10.05 5.61 3.98
N THR A 201 -9.03 6.48 3.99
CA THR A 201 -7.68 6.11 4.45
C THR A 201 -7.70 5.69 5.92
N ALA A 202 -8.38 6.44 6.79
CA ALA A 202 -8.51 6.10 8.20
C ALA A 202 -9.29 4.79 8.41
N ALA A 203 -10.38 4.57 7.66
CA ALA A 203 -11.15 3.33 7.74
C ALA A 203 -10.31 2.11 7.35
N ASN A 204 -9.53 2.20 6.26
CA ASN A 204 -8.59 1.16 5.85
C ASN A 204 -7.52 0.91 6.94
N ALA A 205 -6.95 1.96 7.51
CA ALA A 205 -5.93 1.84 8.55
C ALA A 205 -6.48 1.14 9.81
N VAL A 206 -7.71 1.47 10.23
CA VAL A 206 -8.39 0.83 11.37
C VAL A 206 -8.66 -0.64 11.08
N ASP A 207 -9.19 -0.96 9.90
CA ASP A 207 -9.48 -2.35 9.50
C ASP A 207 -8.19 -3.19 9.47
N GLN A 208 -7.15 -2.73 8.81
CA GLN A 208 -5.84 -3.41 8.76
C GLN A 208 -5.23 -3.56 10.15
N ARG A 209 -5.21 -2.48 10.96
CA ARG A 209 -4.66 -2.53 12.32
C ARG A 209 -5.43 -3.50 13.22
N SER A 210 -6.75 -3.62 13.02
CA SER A 210 -7.58 -4.54 13.77
C SER A 210 -7.19 -6.01 13.54
N LYS A 211 -6.71 -6.34 12.34
CA LYS A 211 -6.30 -7.70 11.95
C LYS A 211 -4.98 -8.13 12.59
N ILE A 212 -4.06 -7.17 12.84
CA ILE A 212 -2.70 -7.43 13.30
C ILE A 212 -2.42 -6.95 14.74
N ILE A 213 -3.47 -6.64 15.53
CA ILE A 213 -3.29 -6.13 16.90
C ILE A 213 -2.45 -7.07 17.75
N ASP A 214 -2.76 -8.37 17.71
CA ASP A 214 -2.15 -9.36 18.59
C ASP A 214 -0.69 -9.61 18.19
N GLU A 215 -0.40 -9.64 16.90
CA GLU A 215 0.96 -9.78 16.36
C GLU A 215 1.85 -8.59 16.73
N VAL A 216 1.35 -7.38 16.55
CA VAL A 216 2.12 -6.17 16.89
C VAL A 216 2.35 -6.07 18.40
N ASN A 217 1.37 -6.43 19.22
CA ASN A 217 1.55 -6.42 20.68
C ASN A 217 2.57 -7.48 21.11
N ALA A 218 2.52 -8.69 20.53
CA ALA A 218 3.50 -9.73 20.82
C ALA A 218 4.94 -9.31 20.44
N LEU A 219 5.12 -8.61 19.30
CA LEU A 219 6.43 -8.09 18.91
C LEU A 219 6.92 -6.99 19.87
N ARG A 220 6.03 -6.12 20.34
CA ARG A 220 6.37 -5.10 21.34
C ARG A 220 6.77 -5.69 22.70
N ASP A 221 6.05 -6.71 23.16
CA ASP A 221 6.32 -7.37 24.42
C ASP A 221 7.64 -8.17 24.41
N ASN A 222 8.02 -8.69 23.24
CA ASN A 222 9.28 -9.44 23.05
C ASN A 222 10.50 -8.52 22.80
N SER A 223 10.29 -7.21 22.55
CA SER A 223 11.36 -6.25 22.26
C SER A 223 11.83 -5.46 23.50
N VAL A 224 11.31 -5.79 24.68
CA VAL A 224 11.70 -5.26 26.00
C VAL A 224 12.46 -6.33 26.75
#